data_cbe2be0e5073e920bd66e5f10c668f6f
#
_entry.id   cbe2be0e5073e920bd66e5f10c668f6f
#
_cell.length_a   1.000
_cell.length_b   1.000
_cell.length_c   1.000
_cell.angle_alpha   90.00
_cell.angle_beta   90.00
_cell.angle_gamma   90.00
#
_symmetry.space_group_name_H-M   'P 1'
#
loop_
_entity.id
_entity.type
_entity.pdbx_description
1 polymer ?
#
loop_
_entity_poly.entity_id
_entity_poly.type
_entity_poly.pdbx_seq_one_letter_code
_entity_poly.pdbx_strand_id
1 'polypeptide(L)'
;MTKQFDAPQLDDTDRMIIQETQTGLPLTAQPYHDVAARLGLEVALVMARIKAMQASGVIRRIGVVPNHYKLGYRGNGMSVWDIADADIAAVGKTVGALDCVSHCYHRPRQGADWPYNLFAMVHGHNRDEVEDK
;
A
#
# COMPACT_ATOMS: atom_id res chain seq x y z
N MET A 1 25.56 7.10 -12.16
CA MET A 1 25.35 8.13 -11.12
C MET A 1 24.22 7.69 -10.21
N THR A 2 24.58 7.12 -9.08
CA THR A 2 23.62 6.73 -8.02
C THR A 2 23.10 8.01 -7.38
N LYS A 3 21.82 8.34 -7.56
CA LYS A 3 21.17 9.40 -6.76
C LYS A 3 21.24 8.96 -5.31
N GLN A 4 22.08 9.63 -4.55
CA GLN A 4 22.10 9.56 -3.10
C GLN A 4 20.77 10.15 -2.63
N PHE A 5 19.84 9.31 -2.19
CA PHE A 5 18.64 9.78 -1.51
C PHE A 5 19.08 10.23 -0.12
N ASP A 6 19.16 11.55 0.08
CA ASP A 6 19.22 12.07 1.43
C ASP A 6 17.95 11.65 2.16
N ALA A 7 18.10 10.78 3.14
CA ALA A 7 16.98 10.35 3.96
C ALA A 7 16.43 11.58 4.69
N PRO A 8 15.11 11.83 4.61
CA PRO A 8 14.50 12.96 5.30
C PRO A 8 14.81 12.85 6.79
N GLN A 9 15.34 13.94 7.37
CA GLN A 9 15.64 13.97 8.79
C GLN A 9 14.33 14.05 9.58
N LEU A 10 14.04 12.96 10.30
CA LEU A 10 12.91 12.87 11.22
C LEU A 10 13.36 13.32 12.60
N ASP A 11 12.65 14.27 13.18
CA ASP A 11 12.83 14.66 14.58
C ASP A 11 12.04 13.71 15.54
N ASP A 12 12.17 13.94 16.84
CA ASP A 12 11.52 13.11 17.84
C ASP A 12 9.99 13.19 17.76
N THR A 13 9.44 14.35 17.39
CA THR A 13 7.99 14.53 17.21
C THR A 13 7.50 13.69 16.04
N ASP A 14 8.20 13.68 14.92
CA ASP A 14 7.87 12.84 13.76
C ASP A 14 7.91 11.35 14.13
N ARG A 15 8.92 10.93 14.89
CA ARG A 15 9.05 9.54 15.36
C ARG A 15 7.92 9.14 16.29
N MET A 16 7.51 10.01 17.21
CA MET A 16 6.37 9.77 18.11
C MET A 16 5.08 9.58 17.30
N ILE A 17 4.82 10.45 16.32
CA ILE A 17 3.64 10.37 15.45
C ILE A 17 3.67 9.06 14.64
N ILE A 18 4.80 8.70 14.04
CA ILE A 18 4.97 7.45 13.29
C ILE A 18 4.67 6.25 14.19
N GLN A 19 5.24 6.22 15.39
CA GLN A 19 5.08 5.11 16.32
C GLN A 19 3.62 4.95 16.75
N GLU A 20 2.93 6.04 17.10
CA GLU A 20 1.52 6.02 17.51
C GLU A 20 0.61 5.58 16.37
N THR A 21 0.96 5.88 15.12
CA THR A 21 0.14 5.56 13.95
C THR A 21 0.55 4.28 13.21
N GLN A 22 1.48 3.48 13.72
CA GLN A 22 1.92 2.23 13.11
C GLN A 22 0.79 1.22 12.88
N THR A 23 -0.19 1.17 13.78
CA THR A 23 -1.37 0.31 13.66
C THR A 23 -2.49 0.94 12.85
N GLY A 24 -2.28 2.12 12.31
CA GLY A 24 -3.25 2.94 11.60
C GLY A 24 -3.81 4.08 12.45
N LEU A 25 -4.50 4.99 11.78
CA LEU A 25 -5.25 6.05 12.46
C LEU A 25 -6.46 5.47 13.20
N PRO A 26 -6.86 6.01 14.36
CA PRO A 26 -8.09 5.63 15.04
C PRO A 26 -9.31 5.76 14.11
N LEU A 27 -10.22 4.77 14.16
CA LEU A 27 -11.46 4.81 13.39
C LEU A 27 -12.54 5.61 14.14
N THR A 28 -12.31 6.90 14.28
CA THR A 28 -13.17 7.86 14.97
C THR A 28 -13.53 9.03 14.06
N ALA A 29 -14.43 9.90 14.50
CA ALA A 29 -14.80 11.09 13.75
C ALA A 29 -13.67 12.11 13.62
N GLN A 30 -12.73 12.09 14.57
CA GLN A 30 -11.62 13.05 14.62
C GLN A 30 -10.27 12.35 14.91
N PRO A 31 -9.78 11.50 13.98
CA PRO A 31 -8.63 10.64 14.25
C PRO A 31 -7.34 11.40 14.59
N TYR A 32 -7.11 12.54 13.98
CA TYR A 32 -5.92 13.36 14.29
C TYR A 32 -5.99 14.02 15.67
N HIS A 33 -7.20 14.33 16.17
CA HIS A 33 -7.39 14.85 17.52
C HIS A 33 -7.07 13.76 18.55
N ASP A 34 -7.48 12.53 18.28
CA ASP A 34 -7.21 11.39 19.16
C ASP A 34 -5.71 11.09 19.23
N VAL A 35 -5.02 11.10 18.09
CA VAL A 35 -3.56 10.95 18.05
C VAL A 35 -2.87 12.07 18.82
N ALA A 36 -3.27 13.33 18.59
CA ALA A 36 -2.71 14.47 19.29
C ALA A 36 -2.91 14.38 20.82
N ALA A 37 -4.11 14.01 21.26
CA ALA A 37 -4.41 13.84 22.68
C ALA A 37 -3.55 12.75 23.33
N ARG A 38 -3.34 11.60 22.66
CA ARG A 38 -2.49 10.51 23.16
C ARG A 38 -1.02 10.91 23.29
N LEU A 39 -0.56 11.76 22.38
CA LEU A 39 0.83 12.24 22.34
C LEU A 39 1.07 13.50 23.20
N GLY A 40 0.00 14.13 23.69
CA GLY A 40 0.09 15.42 24.39
C GLY A 40 0.54 16.56 23.46
N LEU A 41 0.16 16.50 22.18
CA LEU A 41 0.52 17.46 21.14
C LEU A 41 -0.72 18.26 20.68
N GLU A 42 -0.45 19.45 20.11
CA GLU A 42 -1.48 20.22 19.42
C GLU A 42 -1.89 19.54 18.09
N VAL A 43 -3.18 19.49 17.81
CA VAL A 43 -3.74 18.86 16.60
C VAL A 43 -3.16 19.47 15.32
N ALA A 44 -3.05 20.79 15.29
CA ALA A 44 -2.48 21.51 14.15
C ALA A 44 -1.03 21.08 13.86
N LEU A 45 -0.25 20.84 14.92
CA LEU A 45 1.12 20.33 14.80
C LEU A 45 1.14 18.92 14.22
N VAL A 46 0.32 18.01 14.73
CA VAL A 46 0.23 16.62 14.23
C VAL A 46 -0.13 16.60 12.75
N MET A 47 -1.15 17.36 12.34
CA MET A 47 -1.58 17.44 10.95
C MET A 47 -0.49 18.03 10.03
N ALA A 48 0.18 19.11 10.48
CA ALA A 48 1.27 19.72 9.73
C ALA A 48 2.45 18.75 9.53
N ARG A 49 2.82 18.00 10.56
CA ARG A 49 3.91 17.02 10.50
C ARG A 49 3.58 15.85 9.58
N ILE A 50 2.37 15.29 9.67
CA ILE A 50 1.91 14.22 8.76
C ILE A 50 1.94 14.71 7.30
N LYS A 51 1.47 15.92 7.04
CA LYS A 51 1.51 16.53 5.70
C LYS A 51 2.94 16.73 5.20
N ALA A 52 3.85 17.17 6.05
CA ALA A 52 5.26 17.32 5.72
C ALA A 52 5.93 15.97 5.41
N MET A 53 5.63 14.94 6.21
CA MET A 53 6.12 13.57 5.97
C MET A 53 5.56 12.96 4.67
N GLN A 54 4.33 13.30 4.27
CA GLN A 54 3.80 12.92 2.96
C GLN A 54 4.54 13.65 1.81
N ALA A 55 4.75 14.95 1.96
CA ALA A 55 5.45 15.75 0.95
C ALA A 55 6.91 15.31 0.75
N SER A 56 7.58 14.89 1.81
CA SER A 56 8.95 14.36 1.76
C SER A 56 9.06 12.88 1.36
N GLY A 57 7.92 12.17 1.20
CA GLY A 57 7.88 10.75 0.83
C GLY A 57 8.14 9.78 1.98
N VAL A 58 8.30 10.23 3.22
CA VAL A 58 8.36 9.37 4.43
C VAL A 58 7.06 8.59 4.56
N ILE A 59 5.91 9.28 4.45
CA ILE A 59 4.61 8.66 4.30
C ILE A 59 4.29 8.61 2.80
N ARG A 60 4.33 7.44 2.22
CA ARG A 60 4.06 7.26 0.80
C ARG A 60 2.61 7.58 0.42
N ARG A 61 1.67 7.15 1.24
CA ARG A 61 0.23 7.40 1.09
C ARG A 61 -0.51 7.15 2.38
N ILE A 62 -1.65 7.80 2.53
CA ILE A 62 -2.68 7.46 3.53
C ILE A 62 -3.87 6.93 2.76
N GLY A 63 -4.39 5.79 3.16
CA GLY A 63 -5.50 5.14 2.49
C GLY A 63 -6.38 4.38 3.47
N VAL A 64 -7.57 4.02 3.00
CA VAL A 64 -8.51 3.18 3.74
C VAL A 64 -8.36 1.74 3.25
N VAL A 65 -8.29 0.79 4.18
CA VAL A 65 -8.33 -0.65 3.89
C VAL A 65 -9.71 -1.17 4.31
N PRO A 66 -10.70 -1.18 3.40
CA PRO A 66 -12.03 -1.67 3.71
C PRO A 66 -12.03 -3.19 3.86
N ASN A 67 -12.94 -3.70 4.70
CA ASN A 67 -13.19 -5.13 4.76
C ASN A 67 -13.98 -5.56 3.51
N HIS A 68 -13.28 -6.08 2.50
CA HIS A 68 -13.85 -6.44 1.20
C HIS A 68 -14.91 -7.56 1.31
N TYR A 69 -14.82 -8.45 2.29
CA TYR A 69 -15.86 -9.45 2.54
C TYR A 69 -17.19 -8.83 2.93
N LYS A 70 -17.16 -7.77 3.76
CA LYS A 70 -18.38 -7.01 4.12
C LYS A 70 -18.95 -6.22 2.95
N LEU A 71 -18.12 -5.87 1.97
CA LEU A 71 -18.54 -5.22 0.73
C LEU A 71 -19.06 -6.20 -0.33
N GLY A 72 -19.09 -7.50 -0.01
CA GLY A 72 -19.59 -8.53 -0.91
C GLY A 72 -18.55 -9.18 -1.83
N TYR A 73 -17.29 -8.73 -1.80
CA TYR A 73 -16.18 -9.32 -2.56
C TYR A 73 -15.63 -10.54 -1.82
N ARG A 74 -16.19 -11.71 -2.10
CA ARG A 74 -15.84 -12.98 -1.45
C ARG A 74 -14.87 -13.84 -2.23
N GLY A 75 -14.72 -13.57 -3.54
CA GLY A 75 -13.74 -14.21 -4.40
C GLY A 75 -12.44 -13.41 -4.42
N ASN A 76 -11.33 -14.07 -4.09
CA ASN A 76 -9.98 -13.49 -4.17
C ASN A 76 -9.07 -14.51 -4.82
N GLY A 77 -8.39 -14.12 -5.88
CA GLY A 77 -7.44 -14.97 -6.58
C GLY A 77 -6.09 -14.26 -6.73
N MET A 78 -5.00 -14.94 -6.33
CA MET A 78 -3.66 -14.52 -6.68
C MET A 78 -3.29 -15.24 -7.97
N SER A 79 -3.25 -14.49 -9.08
CA SER A 79 -2.71 -14.98 -10.34
C SER A 79 -1.21 -14.81 -10.39
N VAL A 80 -0.50 -15.79 -10.93
CA VAL A 80 0.96 -15.81 -11.04
C VAL A 80 1.36 -16.12 -12.48
N TRP A 81 2.33 -15.37 -12.99
CA TRP A 81 2.69 -15.40 -14.40
C TRP A 81 4.21 -15.43 -14.56
N ASP A 82 4.67 -16.18 -15.55
CA ASP A 82 6.06 -16.14 -16.02
C ASP A 82 6.12 -15.24 -17.26
N ILE A 83 6.60 -14.02 -17.08
CA ILE A 83 6.70 -12.99 -18.12
C ILE A 83 8.17 -12.80 -18.49
N ALA A 84 8.45 -12.66 -19.78
CA ALA A 84 9.81 -12.34 -20.23
C ALA A 84 10.32 -11.07 -19.55
N ASP A 85 11.61 -11.06 -19.14
CA ASP A 85 12.17 -9.95 -18.37
C ASP A 85 12.15 -8.63 -19.15
N ALA A 86 12.22 -8.69 -20.48
CA ALA A 86 12.09 -7.50 -21.33
C ALA A 86 10.69 -6.87 -21.29
N ASP A 87 9.65 -7.66 -21.04
CA ASP A 87 8.24 -7.25 -21.12
C ASP A 87 7.62 -6.98 -19.75
N ILE A 88 8.27 -7.41 -18.66
CA ILE A 88 7.71 -7.39 -17.31
C ILE A 88 7.20 -6.00 -16.88
N ALA A 89 7.90 -4.93 -17.24
CA ALA A 89 7.53 -3.57 -16.88
C ALA A 89 6.26 -3.11 -17.61
N ALA A 90 6.15 -3.42 -18.91
CA ALA A 90 5.01 -3.05 -19.74
C ALA A 90 3.77 -3.87 -19.37
N VAL A 91 3.93 -5.19 -19.24
CA VAL A 91 2.84 -6.10 -18.85
C VAL A 91 2.36 -5.77 -17.43
N GLY A 92 3.27 -5.58 -16.46
CA GLY A 92 2.92 -5.22 -15.09
C GLY A 92 2.16 -3.91 -15.00
N LYS A 93 2.49 -2.91 -15.82
CA LYS A 93 1.75 -1.65 -15.89
C LYS A 93 0.34 -1.87 -16.44
N THR A 94 0.21 -2.66 -17.50
CA THR A 94 -1.09 -2.94 -18.14
C THR A 94 -1.99 -3.73 -17.20
N VAL A 95 -1.49 -4.82 -16.59
CA VAL A 95 -2.24 -5.65 -15.64
C VAL A 95 -2.61 -4.86 -14.39
N GLY A 96 -1.67 -4.07 -13.85
CA GLY A 96 -1.92 -3.25 -12.67
C GLY A 96 -2.92 -2.11 -12.87
N ALA A 97 -3.25 -1.77 -14.12
CA ALA A 97 -4.26 -0.76 -14.46
C ALA A 97 -5.68 -1.34 -14.61
N LEU A 98 -5.85 -2.66 -14.54
CA LEU A 98 -7.16 -3.29 -14.63
C LEU A 98 -7.99 -3.04 -13.36
N ASP A 99 -9.25 -2.69 -13.51
CA ASP A 99 -10.15 -2.38 -12.39
C ASP A 99 -10.35 -3.56 -11.42
N CYS A 100 -10.24 -4.79 -11.92
CA CYS A 100 -10.35 -5.99 -11.10
C CYS A 100 -9.08 -6.34 -10.32
N VAL A 101 -7.96 -5.66 -10.58
CA VAL A 101 -6.65 -5.92 -9.96
C VAL A 101 -6.38 -4.89 -8.88
N SER A 102 -6.30 -5.33 -7.63
CA SER A 102 -5.99 -4.45 -6.50
C SER A 102 -4.50 -4.30 -6.22
N HIS A 103 -3.73 -5.33 -6.53
CA HIS A 103 -2.28 -5.38 -6.32
C HIS A 103 -1.63 -6.09 -7.50
N CYS A 104 -0.57 -5.49 -8.02
CA CYS A 104 0.26 -6.09 -9.04
C CYS A 104 1.72 -5.83 -8.71
N TYR A 105 2.55 -6.88 -8.62
CA TYR A 105 3.97 -6.74 -8.30
C TYR A 105 4.85 -7.68 -9.11
N HIS A 106 6.00 -7.16 -9.42
CA HIS A 106 7.13 -7.93 -9.93
C HIS A 106 7.96 -8.46 -8.76
N ARG A 107 8.31 -9.74 -8.78
CA ARG A 107 9.24 -10.39 -7.85
C ARG A 107 10.25 -11.22 -8.62
N PRO A 108 11.47 -11.35 -8.13
CA PRO A 108 12.44 -12.29 -8.73
C PRO A 108 11.92 -13.72 -8.71
N ARG A 109 12.24 -14.48 -9.77
CA ARG A 109 11.98 -15.93 -9.82
C ARG A 109 12.71 -16.66 -8.71
N GLN A 110 12.12 -17.68 -8.13
CA GLN A 110 12.68 -18.48 -7.05
C GLN A 110 13.14 -19.87 -7.57
N GLY A 111 14.06 -19.86 -8.54
CA GLY A 111 14.57 -21.08 -9.16
C GLY A 111 13.64 -21.68 -10.23
N ALA A 112 13.98 -22.91 -10.67
CA ALA A 112 13.24 -23.59 -11.75
C ALA A 112 11.84 -24.05 -11.31
N ASP A 113 11.68 -24.40 -10.04
CA ASP A 113 10.42 -24.91 -9.50
C ASP A 113 9.37 -23.79 -9.29
N TRP A 114 9.82 -22.53 -9.27
CA TRP A 114 8.94 -21.36 -9.12
C TRP A 114 9.36 -20.25 -10.10
N PRO A 115 9.02 -20.40 -11.40
CA PRO A 115 9.47 -19.48 -12.45
C PRO A 115 8.70 -18.17 -12.53
N TYR A 116 7.68 -18.00 -11.71
CA TYR A 116 6.76 -16.87 -11.79
C TYR A 116 7.41 -15.58 -11.27
N ASN A 117 7.23 -14.48 -12.02
CA ASN A 117 7.80 -13.18 -11.71
C ASN A 117 6.77 -12.03 -11.68
N LEU A 118 5.53 -12.24 -12.16
CA LEU A 118 4.44 -11.28 -12.02
C LEU A 118 3.31 -11.89 -11.20
N PHE A 119 2.80 -11.09 -10.27
CA PHE A 119 1.75 -11.47 -9.32
C PHE A 119 0.65 -10.42 -9.36
N ALA A 120 -0.60 -10.84 -9.57
CA ALA A 120 -1.74 -9.94 -9.57
C ALA A 120 -2.87 -10.50 -8.71
N MET A 121 -3.35 -9.68 -7.76
CA MET A 121 -4.49 -10.02 -6.92
C MET A 121 -5.77 -9.55 -7.60
N VAL A 122 -6.62 -10.50 -7.96
CA VAL A 122 -7.92 -10.26 -8.59
C VAL A 122 -9.03 -10.45 -7.55
N HIS A 123 -10.02 -9.58 -7.58
CA HIS A 123 -11.20 -9.63 -6.72
C HIS A 123 -12.48 -9.80 -7.54
N GLY A 124 -13.42 -10.55 -6.99
CA GLY A 124 -14.75 -10.74 -7.51
C GLY A 124 -15.76 -11.05 -6.41
N HIS A 125 -17.05 -11.07 -6.73
CA HIS A 125 -18.10 -11.40 -5.78
C HIS A 125 -18.10 -12.90 -5.43
N ASN A 126 -17.63 -13.72 -6.35
CA ASN A 126 -17.49 -15.17 -6.20
C ASN A 126 -16.27 -15.66 -6.97
N ARG A 127 -16.01 -16.98 -6.89
CA ARG A 127 -14.86 -17.62 -7.53
C ARG A 127 -14.97 -17.61 -9.05
N ASP A 128 -16.15 -17.89 -9.59
CA ASP A 128 -16.37 -17.97 -11.03
C ASP A 128 -16.06 -16.61 -11.69
N GLU A 129 -16.50 -15.50 -11.06
CA GLU A 129 -16.19 -14.15 -11.53
C GLU A 129 -14.67 -13.86 -11.53
N VAL A 130 -13.92 -14.38 -10.54
CA VAL A 130 -12.48 -14.21 -10.48
C VAL A 130 -11.76 -15.00 -11.56
N GLU A 131 -12.25 -16.22 -11.87
CA GLU A 131 -11.68 -17.08 -12.90
C GLU A 131 -11.97 -16.56 -14.32
N ASP A 132 -13.06 -15.82 -14.51
CA ASP A 132 -13.46 -15.24 -15.80
C ASP A 132 -12.69 -13.94 -16.14
N LYS A 133 -12.02 -13.31 -15.17
CA LYS A 133 -11.27 -12.07 -15.33
C LYS A 133 -9.83 -12.29 -15.69
#